data_fe544a04c013a216274e8ab226403be7
#
_entry.id   fe544a04c013a216274e8ab226403be7
#
_cell.length_a   1.000
_cell.length_b   1.000
_cell.length_c   1.000
_cell.angle_alpha   90.00
_cell.angle_beta   90.00
_cell.angle_gamma   90.00
#
_symmetry.space_group_name_H-M   'P 1'
#
loop_
_entity.id
_entity.type
_entity.pdbx_description
1 polymer ?
#
loop_
_entity_poly.entity_id
_entity_poly.type
_entity_poly.pdbx_seq_one_letter_code
_entity_poly.pdbx_strand_id
1 'polypeptide(L)'
;MGNDPSIEDELLLDILSRFGCTPLKDGLATPLSLLTEDGTLLSKGQFQRLAIARACLSNAEVIILDEPTASLDPISEKQIYEICMDILEDRTCIFISHRLGAVRNMDEILVVDNGVLCEAGSHEKLMQLNGIYNKLYSTQREMYIDE
;
A
#
# COMPACT_ATOMS: atom_id res chain seq x y z
N MET A 1 -12.30 13.35 -9.66
CA MET A 1 -11.06 13.84 -9.05
C MET A 1 -10.26 14.47 -10.15
N GLY A 2 -10.17 15.79 -10.11
CA GLY A 2 -9.56 16.57 -11.18
C GLY A 2 -8.07 16.32 -11.28
N ASN A 3 -7.54 16.42 -12.48
CA ASN A 3 -6.13 16.60 -12.73
C ASN A 3 -5.69 17.83 -11.90
N ASP A 4 -4.79 17.64 -10.98
CA ASP A 4 -4.05 18.77 -10.41
C ASP A 4 -3.07 19.21 -11.51
N PRO A 5 -3.29 20.35 -12.18
CA PRO A 5 -2.44 20.78 -13.28
C PRO A 5 -1.04 21.21 -12.82
N SER A 6 -0.77 21.16 -11.52
CA SER A 6 0.53 21.50 -10.95
C SER A 6 1.50 20.31 -10.93
N ILE A 7 1.01 19.08 -11.17
CA ILE A 7 1.86 17.89 -11.18
C ILE A 7 2.42 17.70 -12.60
N GLU A 8 3.73 17.74 -12.72
CA GLU A 8 4.42 17.57 -14.00
C GLU A 8 4.28 16.12 -14.51
N ASP A 9 4.13 15.94 -15.82
CA ASP A 9 3.97 14.64 -16.47
C ASP A 9 5.16 13.70 -16.17
N GLU A 10 6.37 14.25 -16.04
CA GLU A 10 7.57 13.49 -15.71
C GLU A 10 7.48 12.84 -14.32
N LEU A 11 7.00 13.57 -13.31
CA LEU A 11 6.76 13.05 -11.97
C LEU A 11 5.68 11.97 -11.97
N LEU A 12 4.60 12.17 -12.74
CA LEU A 12 3.54 11.18 -12.89
C LEU A 12 4.07 9.87 -13.47
N LEU A 13 4.87 9.97 -14.54
CA LEU A 13 5.46 8.79 -15.20
C LEU A 13 6.47 8.07 -14.29
N ASP A 14 7.28 8.80 -13.55
CA ASP A 14 8.22 8.22 -12.58
C ASP A 14 7.47 7.42 -11.51
N ILE A 15 6.47 8.02 -10.88
CA ILE A 15 5.67 7.34 -9.85
C ILE A 15 4.94 6.13 -10.42
N LEU A 16 4.30 6.23 -11.58
CA LEU A 16 3.65 5.09 -12.22
C LEU A 16 4.64 3.96 -12.51
N SER A 17 5.87 4.30 -12.94
CA SER A 17 6.94 3.33 -13.17
C SER A 17 7.34 2.62 -11.88
N ARG A 18 7.56 3.35 -10.80
CA ARG A 18 7.91 2.79 -9.47
C ARG A 18 6.85 1.80 -8.99
N PHE A 19 5.57 2.09 -9.18
CA PHE A 19 4.47 1.19 -8.85
C PHE A 19 4.25 0.06 -9.88
N GLY A 20 5.07 -0.03 -10.94
CA GLY A 20 4.94 -1.05 -12.00
C GLY A 20 3.66 -0.91 -12.82
N CYS A 21 3.18 0.32 -13.01
CA CYS A 21 2.01 0.65 -13.82
C CYS A 21 2.35 1.02 -15.27
N THR A 22 3.59 0.91 -15.69
CA THR A 22 4.07 1.21 -17.05
C THR A 22 4.60 -0.05 -17.75
N PRO A 23 4.70 -0.06 -19.10
CA PRO A 23 4.21 0.96 -20.02
C PRO A 23 2.70 0.89 -20.26
N LEU A 24 2.05 2.04 -20.34
CA LEU A 24 0.69 2.17 -20.86
C LEU A 24 0.77 2.47 -22.36
N LYS A 25 -0.18 1.97 -23.17
CA LYS A 25 -0.17 2.02 -24.63
C LYS A 25 0.06 3.44 -25.19
N ASP A 26 -0.65 4.41 -24.63
CA ASP A 26 -0.62 5.82 -25.03
C ASP A 26 -0.13 6.72 -23.87
N GLY A 27 0.76 6.21 -23.03
CA GLY A 27 1.27 6.93 -21.86
C GLY A 27 0.16 7.39 -20.92
N LEU A 28 0.25 8.61 -20.43
CA LEU A 28 -0.75 9.20 -19.51
C LEU A 28 -2.13 9.42 -20.15
N ALA A 29 -2.21 9.43 -21.49
CA ALA A 29 -3.47 9.58 -22.22
C ALA A 29 -4.22 8.24 -22.40
N THR A 30 -3.66 7.12 -21.98
CA THR A 30 -4.28 5.79 -22.12
C THR A 30 -5.64 5.74 -21.42
N PRO A 31 -6.76 5.49 -22.14
CA PRO A 31 -8.05 5.35 -21.52
C PRO A 31 -8.13 4.04 -20.74
N LEU A 32 -8.42 4.14 -19.43
CA LEU A 32 -8.59 3.00 -18.54
C LEU A 32 -10.08 2.68 -18.39
N SER A 33 -10.67 2.05 -19.42
CA SER A 33 -12.10 1.76 -19.43
C SER A 33 -12.42 0.55 -20.29
N LEU A 34 -13.40 -0.27 -19.84
CA LEU A 34 -14.03 -1.30 -20.64
C LEU A 34 -15.11 -0.74 -21.60
N LEU A 35 -15.46 0.54 -21.47
CA LEU A 35 -16.57 1.15 -22.19
C LEU A 35 -16.14 1.82 -23.50
N THR A 36 -14.84 1.86 -23.79
CA THR A 36 -14.28 2.42 -25.02
C THR A 36 -13.58 1.33 -25.82
N GLU A 37 -13.70 1.34 -27.16
CA GLU A 37 -13.06 0.35 -28.05
C GLU A 37 -11.52 0.32 -27.89
N ASP A 38 -10.91 1.44 -27.51
CA ASP A 38 -9.47 1.61 -27.27
C ASP A 38 -9.06 1.47 -25.77
N GLY A 39 -10.00 1.09 -24.91
CA GLY A 39 -9.77 1.02 -23.46
C GLY A 39 -8.80 -0.10 -23.08
N THR A 40 -7.83 0.22 -22.22
CA THR A 40 -6.90 -0.78 -21.66
C THR A 40 -7.50 -1.39 -20.41
N LEU A 41 -7.59 -2.72 -20.40
CA LEU A 41 -8.02 -3.48 -19.23
C LEU A 41 -6.82 -3.72 -18.31
N LEU A 42 -6.85 -3.13 -17.12
CA LEU A 42 -5.88 -3.41 -16.08
C LEU A 42 -6.28 -4.68 -15.31
N SER A 43 -5.30 -5.50 -14.95
CA SER A 43 -5.52 -6.55 -13.95
C SER A 43 -5.91 -5.93 -12.61
N LYS A 44 -6.53 -6.73 -11.72
CA LYS A 44 -6.90 -6.26 -10.38
C LYS A 44 -5.69 -5.70 -9.62
N GLY A 45 -4.53 -6.36 -9.72
CA GLY A 45 -3.29 -5.90 -9.08
C GLY A 45 -2.75 -4.60 -9.69
N GLN A 46 -2.82 -4.44 -11.02
CA GLN A 46 -2.43 -3.19 -11.68
C GLN A 46 -3.34 -2.03 -11.30
N PHE A 47 -4.65 -2.28 -11.23
CA PHE A 47 -5.61 -1.27 -10.79
C PHE A 47 -5.37 -0.83 -9.34
N GLN A 48 -5.04 -1.78 -8.47
CA GLN A 48 -4.70 -1.52 -7.08
C GLN A 48 -3.42 -0.68 -6.95
N ARG A 49 -2.35 -1.04 -7.67
CA ARG A 49 -1.11 -0.25 -7.71
C ARG A 49 -1.32 1.18 -8.21
N LEU A 50 -2.14 1.34 -9.25
CA LEU A 50 -2.51 2.66 -9.76
C LEU A 50 -3.29 3.50 -8.74
N ALA A 51 -4.20 2.87 -7.99
CA ALA A 51 -4.95 3.55 -6.93
C ALA A 51 -4.04 4.02 -5.79
N ILE A 52 -3.06 3.21 -5.39
CA ILE A 52 -2.05 3.58 -4.38
C ILE A 52 -1.17 4.72 -4.91
N ALA A 53 -0.64 4.62 -6.14
CA ALA A 53 0.16 5.68 -6.76
C ALA A 53 -0.59 7.02 -6.76
N ARG A 54 -1.89 7.00 -7.07
CA ARG A 54 -2.74 8.19 -7.04
C ARG A 54 -2.94 8.76 -5.63
N ALA A 55 -3.04 7.90 -4.61
CA ALA A 55 -3.11 8.36 -3.22
C ALA A 55 -1.79 9.02 -2.78
N CYS A 56 -0.65 8.44 -3.15
CA CYS A 56 0.68 9.01 -2.88
C CYS A 56 0.90 10.38 -3.53
N LEU A 57 0.32 10.61 -4.71
CA LEU A 57 0.39 11.89 -5.43
C LEU A 57 -0.56 12.97 -4.88
N SER A 58 -1.45 12.63 -3.97
CA SER A 58 -2.34 13.62 -3.37
C SER A 58 -1.56 14.57 -2.45
N ASN A 59 -2.04 15.82 -2.31
CA ASN A 59 -1.46 16.80 -1.38
C ASN A 59 -2.01 16.65 0.06
N ALA A 60 -2.61 15.49 0.39
CA ALA A 60 -3.18 15.23 1.71
C ALA A 60 -2.07 15.05 2.75
N GLU A 61 -2.21 15.68 3.91
CA GLU A 61 -1.31 15.52 5.06
C GLU A 61 -1.47 14.13 5.73
N VAL A 62 -2.67 13.55 5.63
CA VAL A 62 -3.00 12.22 6.15
C VAL A 62 -3.49 11.34 5.02
N ILE A 63 -2.89 10.18 4.86
CA ILE A 63 -3.25 9.18 3.86
C ILE A 63 -3.65 7.89 4.58
N ILE A 64 -4.82 7.35 4.22
CA ILE A 64 -5.32 6.08 4.76
C ILE A 64 -5.35 5.06 3.64
N LEU A 65 -4.63 3.96 3.81
CA LEU A 65 -4.56 2.84 2.90
C LEU A 65 -5.16 1.60 3.57
N ASP A 66 -6.36 1.24 3.15
CA ASP A 66 -7.11 0.10 3.68
C ASP A 66 -6.88 -1.12 2.77
N GLU A 67 -6.22 -2.16 3.31
CA GLU A 67 -5.84 -3.39 2.61
C GLU A 67 -5.18 -3.13 1.23
N PRO A 68 -4.19 -2.20 1.11
CA PRO A 68 -3.71 -1.72 -0.17
C PRO A 68 -3.03 -2.80 -1.02
N THR A 69 -2.66 -3.93 -0.43
CA THR A 69 -1.89 -5.00 -1.09
C THR A 69 -2.63 -6.34 -1.14
N ALA A 70 -3.92 -6.38 -0.81
CA ALA A 70 -4.70 -7.61 -0.69
C ALA A 70 -4.70 -8.52 -1.94
N SER A 71 -4.50 -7.95 -3.14
CA SER A 71 -4.46 -8.68 -4.42
C SER A 71 -3.05 -8.94 -4.95
N LEU A 72 -2.01 -8.65 -4.16
CA LEU A 72 -0.62 -8.78 -4.56
C LEU A 72 0.03 -9.99 -3.90
N ASP A 73 1.04 -10.54 -4.59
CA ASP A 73 1.94 -11.53 -4.01
C ASP A 73 2.87 -10.90 -2.95
N PRO A 74 3.47 -11.68 -2.04
CA PRO A 74 4.27 -11.15 -0.93
C PRO A 74 5.48 -10.31 -1.37
N ILE A 75 6.09 -10.59 -2.53
CA ILE A 75 7.24 -9.84 -3.04
C ILE A 75 6.77 -8.47 -3.53
N SER A 76 5.72 -8.45 -4.34
CA SER A 76 5.09 -7.22 -4.81
C SER A 76 4.56 -6.35 -3.66
N GLU A 77 3.98 -6.98 -2.65
CA GLU A 77 3.51 -6.30 -1.44
C GLU A 77 4.64 -5.54 -0.75
N LYS A 78 5.76 -6.22 -0.46
CA LYS A 78 6.93 -5.62 0.17
C LYS A 78 7.43 -4.40 -0.62
N GLN A 79 7.55 -4.54 -1.95
CA GLN A 79 7.96 -3.44 -2.83
C GLN A 79 7.02 -2.23 -2.74
N ILE A 80 5.71 -2.46 -2.75
CA ILE A 80 4.72 -1.38 -2.64
C ILE A 80 4.84 -0.64 -1.30
N TYR A 81 5.02 -1.37 -0.19
CA TYR A 81 5.23 -0.72 1.12
C TYR A 81 6.51 0.12 1.14
N GLU A 82 7.63 -0.40 0.61
CA GLU A 82 8.89 0.34 0.54
C GLU A 82 8.75 1.63 -0.30
N ILE A 83 8.05 1.57 -1.43
CA ILE A 83 7.76 2.74 -2.27
C ILE A 83 6.87 3.74 -1.52
N CYS A 84 5.82 3.27 -0.84
CA CYS A 84 4.94 4.14 -0.07
C CYS A 84 5.70 4.84 1.06
N MET A 85 6.53 4.12 1.81
CA MET A 85 7.32 4.70 2.91
C MET A 85 8.26 5.78 2.41
N ASP A 86 8.92 5.58 1.26
CA ASP A 86 9.80 6.56 0.66
C ASP A 86 9.04 7.84 0.19
N ILE A 87 7.92 7.66 -0.52
CA ILE A 87 7.15 8.81 -1.05
C ILE A 87 6.42 9.58 0.05
N LEU A 88 6.04 8.91 1.14
CA LEU A 88 5.21 9.45 2.22
C LEU A 88 5.99 9.81 3.48
N GLU A 89 7.33 9.86 3.42
CA GLU A 89 8.24 10.05 4.56
C GLU A 89 7.84 11.25 5.47
N ASP A 90 7.42 12.36 4.86
CA ASP A 90 7.02 13.59 5.57
C ASP A 90 5.51 13.67 5.88
N ARG A 91 4.75 12.58 5.72
CA ARG A 91 3.30 12.58 5.88
C ARG A 91 2.82 11.52 6.85
N THR A 92 1.68 11.76 7.48
CA THR A 92 1.02 10.74 8.30
C THR A 92 0.35 9.71 7.40
N CYS A 93 0.80 8.45 7.49
CA CYS A 93 0.20 7.36 6.74
C CYS A 93 -0.36 6.28 7.66
N ILE A 94 -1.63 5.94 7.48
CA ILE A 94 -2.32 4.90 8.22
C ILE A 94 -2.52 3.71 7.29
N PHE A 95 -1.82 2.61 7.57
CA PHE A 95 -2.00 1.34 6.88
C PHE A 95 -2.91 0.43 7.69
N ILE A 96 -3.99 -0.04 7.08
CA ILE A 96 -4.83 -1.09 7.66
C ILE A 96 -4.50 -2.38 6.91
N SER A 97 -4.02 -3.38 7.63
CA SER A 97 -3.64 -4.66 7.03
C SER A 97 -3.77 -5.81 8.01
N HIS A 98 -4.14 -6.97 7.50
CA HIS A 98 -4.05 -8.24 8.20
C HIS A 98 -2.73 -8.99 7.90
N ARG A 99 -1.87 -8.45 7.03
CA ARG A 99 -0.55 -9.01 6.66
C ARG A 99 0.56 -8.35 7.47
N LEU A 100 1.02 -9.04 8.51
CA LEU A 100 1.88 -8.44 9.53
C LEU A 100 3.36 -8.33 9.12
N GLY A 101 3.78 -9.00 8.04
CA GLY A 101 5.15 -8.93 7.54
C GLY A 101 5.61 -7.53 7.17
N ALA A 102 4.71 -6.73 6.60
CA ALA A 102 4.99 -5.33 6.23
C ALA A 102 4.82 -4.37 7.41
N VAL A 103 3.87 -4.65 8.31
CA VAL A 103 3.52 -3.81 9.46
C VAL A 103 4.68 -3.66 10.46
N ARG A 104 5.58 -4.63 10.54
CA ARG A 104 6.72 -4.61 11.47
C ARG A 104 7.65 -3.40 11.32
N ASN A 105 7.66 -2.75 10.16
CA ASN A 105 8.53 -1.61 9.87
C ASN A 105 7.85 -0.25 10.10
N MET A 106 6.62 -0.25 10.61
CA MET A 106 5.88 0.97 10.93
C MET A 106 6.36 1.58 12.24
N ASP A 107 6.30 2.91 12.35
CA ASP A 107 6.69 3.64 13.56
C ASP A 107 5.83 3.25 14.76
N GLU A 108 4.54 3.07 14.54
CA GLU A 108 3.58 2.66 15.55
C GLU A 108 2.54 1.67 14.97
N ILE A 109 2.26 0.64 15.74
CA ILE A 109 1.28 -0.39 15.42
C ILE A 109 0.15 -0.29 16.43
N LEU A 110 -1.08 -0.20 15.93
CA LEU A 110 -2.30 -0.17 16.72
C LEU A 110 -3.06 -1.50 16.51
N VAL A 111 -3.28 -2.24 17.59
CA VAL A 111 -4.03 -3.50 17.55
C VAL A 111 -5.45 -3.24 18.03
N VAL A 112 -6.40 -3.43 17.13
CA VAL A 112 -7.83 -3.28 17.41
C VAL A 112 -8.49 -4.66 17.42
N ASP A 113 -9.17 -4.99 18.51
CA ASP A 113 -9.96 -6.21 18.65
C ASP A 113 -11.35 -5.88 19.21
N ASN A 114 -12.38 -6.46 18.61
CA ASN A 114 -13.78 -6.19 18.97
C ASN A 114 -14.16 -4.69 19.08
N GLY A 115 -13.57 -3.85 18.19
CA GLY A 115 -13.81 -2.40 18.15
C GLY A 115 -13.09 -1.61 19.24
N VAL A 116 -12.16 -2.23 19.99
CA VAL A 116 -11.39 -1.59 21.06
C VAL A 116 -9.91 -1.62 20.70
N LEU A 117 -9.21 -0.51 20.95
CA LEU A 117 -7.75 -0.45 20.88
C LEU A 117 -7.16 -1.23 22.07
N CYS A 118 -6.54 -2.38 21.80
CA CYS A 118 -6.03 -3.29 22.82
C CYS A 118 -4.54 -3.11 23.10
N GLU A 119 -3.74 -2.88 22.05
CA GLU A 119 -2.30 -2.74 22.16
C GLU A 119 -1.82 -1.62 21.23
N ALA A 120 -0.74 -0.91 21.64
CA ALA A 120 -0.10 0.12 20.82
C ALA A 120 1.40 0.18 21.09
N GLY A 121 2.20 0.32 20.02
CA GLY A 121 3.65 0.47 20.12
C GLY A 121 4.41 -0.03 18.91
N SER A 122 5.74 -0.03 18.96
CA SER A 122 6.59 -0.59 17.91
C SER A 122 6.49 -2.13 17.87
N HIS A 123 6.93 -2.71 16.78
CA HIS A 123 7.01 -4.16 16.61
C HIS A 123 7.72 -4.84 17.81
N GLU A 124 8.89 -4.33 18.18
CA GLU A 124 9.70 -4.90 19.26
C GLU A 124 8.97 -4.88 20.60
N LYS A 125 8.33 -3.75 20.91
CA LYS A 125 7.55 -3.57 22.14
C LYS A 125 6.37 -4.55 22.19
N LEU A 126 5.63 -4.66 21.11
CA LEU A 126 4.46 -5.55 21.04
C LEU A 126 4.85 -7.03 21.06
N MET A 127 5.99 -7.39 20.46
CA MET A 127 6.53 -8.75 20.57
C MET A 127 6.89 -9.13 22.01
N GLN A 128 7.45 -8.18 22.78
CA GLN A 128 7.80 -8.40 24.18
C GLN A 128 6.58 -8.53 25.11
N LEU A 129 5.48 -7.88 24.76
CA LEU A 129 4.22 -7.97 25.53
C LEU A 129 3.60 -9.36 25.50
N ASN A 130 3.96 -10.21 24.53
CA ASN A 130 3.36 -11.54 24.33
C ASN A 130 1.82 -11.51 24.24
N GLY A 131 1.26 -10.42 23.72
CA GLY A 131 -0.17 -10.15 23.61
C GLY A 131 -0.79 -10.66 22.31
N ILE A 132 -1.82 -9.96 21.85
CA ILE A 132 -2.57 -10.28 20.64
C ILE A 132 -1.66 -10.16 19.40
N TYR A 133 -0.90 -9.06 19.30
CA TYR A 133 0.03 -8.83 18.20
C TYR A 133 1.05 -9.97 18.06
N ASN A 134 1.70 -10.32 19.16
CA ASN A 134 2.71 -11.39 19.16
C ASN A 134 2.12 -12.72 18.65
N LYS A 135 0.92 -13.10 19.12
CA LYS A 135 0.26 -14.32 18.69
C LYS A 135 -0.04 -14.30 17.17
N LEU A 136 -0.61 -13.21 16.69
CA LEU A 136 -0.94 -13.04 15.26
C LEU A 136 0.32 -13.10 14.38
N TYR A 137 1.36 -12.36 14.78
CA TYR A 137 2.62 -12.31 14.05
C TYR A 137 3.31 -13.68 14.00
N SER A 138 3.41 -14.37 15.13
CA SER A 138 4.02 -15.70 15.21
C SER A 138 3.27 -16.72 14.38
N THR A 139 1.93 -16.73 14.44
CA THR A 139 1.10 -17.62 13.63
C THR A 139 1.26 -17.36 12.12
N GLN A 140 1.28 -16.10 11.70
CA GLN A 140 1.50 -15.80 10.28
C GLN A 140 2.91 -16.20 9.83
N ARG A 141 3.92 -15.96 10.66
CA ARG A 141 5.31 -16.33 10.34
C ARG A 141 5.46 -17.84 10.14
N GLU A 142 4.83 -18.65 10.98
CA GLU A 142 4.85 -20.11 10.87
C GLU A 142 4.26 -20.57 9.54
N MET A 143 3.15 -19.98 9.08
CA MET A 143 2.52 -20.31 7.78
C MET A 143 3.43 -20.05 6.57
N TYR A 144 4.42 -19.15 6.68
CA TYR A 144 5.35 -18.84 5.59
C TYR A 144 6.68 -19.62 5.66
N ILE A 145 6.93 -20.36 6.73
CA ILE A 145 8.16 -21.17 6.90
C ILE A 145 7.93 -22.62 6.47
N ASP A 146 6.69 -23.09 6.49
CA ASP A 146 6.31 -24.47 6.18
C ASP A 146 6.03 -24.71 4.69
N GLU A 147 6.30 -23.73 3.79
CA GLU A 147 6.32 -23.84 2.34
C GLU A 147 7.77 -23.85 1.80
#